data_23970432532c099ac0c09e1e81956513
#
_entry.id   23970432532c099ac0c09e1e81956513
#
_cell.length_a   1.000
_cell.length_b   1.000
_cell.length_c   1.000
_cell.angle_alpha   90.00
_cell.angle_beta   90.00
_cell.angle_gamma   90.00
#
_symmetry.space_group_name_H-M   'P 1'
#
loop_
_entity.id
_entity.type
_entity.pdbx_description
1 polymer ?
#
loop_
_entity_poly.entity_id
_entity_poly.type
_entity_poly.pdbx_seq_one_letter_code
_entity_poly.pdbx_strand_id
1 'polypeptide(L)'
;MNSYKINAFDHCELYVSNAKQAAHYYRSCLGFQPIAYQGLETGSREKVSYVMKQNQVRFVLSSPLVPGTEMGHHIDKHGDGVKDVSFAVDHTENAWKETTERGAESVSEPKLIEDEKGEAIVATIKTYGDTTHTFVERNNYKGVFLPGYQVMDVDMVADPVGIVHIDHVVGNQPDGAMQPVCDFYEKIFGWHRFWSVDDKDVSTDYTSLRSIVMANENEKIKMPINEPADGLKKSQIQEFVEFYEGAGIQHIAMSSRDIIKTVKKLKSNGVEFLPTPQSYYDTLIARVGEFEEDINILSEPVSYTHLTLPTILLV
;
A
#
# COMPACT_ATOMS: atom_id res chain seq x y z
N MET A 1 -11.87 -13.40 -20.39
CA MET A 1 -12.29 -12.19 -19.68
C MET A 1 -12.79 -12.61 -18.31
N ASN A 2 -12.43 -11.87 -17.25
CA ASN A 2 -12.97 -12.12 -15.93
C ASN A 2 -14.45 -11.75 -15.88
N SER A 3 -15.25 -12.48 -15.11
CA SER A 3 -16.66 -12.14 -14.86
C SER A 3 -16.84 -11.06 -13.78
N TYR A 4 -15.74 -10.51 -13.31
CA TYR A 4 -15.67 -9.43 -12.32
C TYR A 4 -14.67 -8.35 -12.77
N LYS A 5 -14.77 -7.15 -12.21
CA LYS A 5 -13.87 -6.03 -12.45
C LYS A 5 -13.24 -5.55 -11.15
N ILE A 6 -11.93 -5.30 -11.20
CA ILE A 6 -11.23 -4.57 -10.13
C ILE A 6 -11.23 -3.09 -10.52
N ASN A 7 -11.95 -2.28 -9.75
CA ASN A 7 -12.20 -0.89 -10.08
C ASN A 7 -11.11 0.06 -9.56
N ALA A 8 -10.58 -0.21 -8.37
CA ALA A 8 -9.57 0.61 -7.70
C ALA A 8 -8.96 -0.16 -6.50
N PHE A 9 -7.88 0.36 -5.92
CA PHE A 9 -7.53 0.03 -4.54
C PHE A 9 -8.67 0.49 -3.63
N ASP A 10 -9.18 -0.39 -2.78
CA ASP A 10 -10.19 -0.03 -1.80
C ASP A 10 -9.55 0.57 -0.56
N HIS A 11 -8.63 -0.15 0.05
CA HIS A 11 -7.80 0.26 1.17
C HIS A 11 -6.57 -0.63 1.32
N CYS A 12 -5.60 -0.18 2.12
CA CYS A 12 -4.56 -1.04 2.65
C CYS A 12 -4.76 -1.18 4.16
N GLU A 13 -4.79 -2.42 4.67
CA GLU A 13 -4.79 -2.67 6.11
C GLU A 13 -3.36 -2.90 6.59
N LEU A 14 -2.95 -2.08 7.56
CA LEU A 14 -1.67 -2.21 8.25
C LEU A 14 -1.91 -2.81 9.62
N TYR A 15 -1.17 -3.87 9.93
CA TYR A 15 -1.05 -4.34 11.29
C TYR A 15 0.03 -3.52 11.97
N VAL A 16 -0.32 -2.90 13.08
CA VAL A 16 0.56 -1.99 13.83
C VAL A 16 0.50 -2.29 15.32
N SER A 17 1.61 -2.10 16.01
CA SER A 17 1.70 -2.36 17.44
C SER A 17 0.78 -1.46 18.28
N ASN A 18 0.50 -0.23 17.82
CA ASN A 18 -0.43 0.69 18.48
C ASN A 18 -1.22 1.52 17.48
N ALA A 19 -2.41 1.03 17.11
CA ALA A 19 -3.26 1.67 16.11
C ALA A 19 -3.67 3.10 16.48
N LYS A 20 -3.82 3.43 17.77
CA LYS A 20 -4.17 4.79 18.21
C LYS A 20 -3.03 5.78 17.99
N GLN A 21 -1.79 5.38 18.27
CA GLN A 21 -0.61 6.21 18.01
C GLN A 21 -0.37 6.35 16.51
N ALA A 22 -0.48 5.26 15.75
CA ALA A 22 -0.39 5.28 14.31
C ALA A 22 -1.46 6.21 13.69
N ALA A 23 -2.73 6.10 14.11
CA ALA A 23 -3.80 6.98 13.65
C ALA A 23 -3.52 8.47 13.95
N HIS A 24 -2.90 8.77 15.11
CA HIS A 24 -2.48 10.13 15.43
C HIS A 24 -1.39 10.62 14.47
N TYR A 25 -0.38 9.81 14.15
CA TYR A 25 0.66 10.15 13.19
C TYR A 25 0.08 10.39 11.78
N TYR A 26 -0.75 9.47 11.30
CA TYR A 26 -1.40 9.60 9.98
C TYR A 26 -2.26 10.87 9.88
N ARG A 27 -2.94 11.23 10.96
CA ARG A 27 -3.71 12.48 11.02
C ARG A 27 -2.80 13.70 11.05
N SER A 28 -1.90 13.77 12.02
CA SER A 28 -1.16 15.00 12.35
C SER A 28 -0.03 15.27 11.35
N CYS A 29 0.65 14.24 10.88
CA CYS A 29 1.78 14.37 9.96
C CYS A 29 1.35 14.23 8.50
N LEU A 30 0.52 13.24 8.17
CA LEU A 30 0.16 12.93 6.79
C LEU A 30 -1.19 13.54 6.35
N GLY A 31 -1.91 14.21 7.24
CA GLY A 31 -3.17 14.91 6.93
C GLY A 31 -4.36 14.00 6.60
N PHE A 32 -4.37 12.76 7.10
CA PHE A 32 -5.48 11.83 6.94
C PHE A 32 -6.55 12.07 8.01
N GLN A 33 -7.82 12.18 7.59
CA GLN A 33 -8.95 12.27 8.49
C GLN A 33 -9.32 10.89 9.01
N PRO A 34 -9.37 10.64 10.33
CA PRO A 34 -9.99 9.44 10.88
C PRO A 34 -11.49 9.51 10.63
N ILE A 35 -12.04 8.52 9.90
CA ILE A 35 -13.45 8.51 9.48
C ILE A 35 -14.26 7.43 10.16
N ALA A 36 -13.63 6.32 10.55
CA ALA A 36 -14.32 5.20 11.16
C ALA A 36 -13.45 4.48 12.18
N TYR A 37 -14.09 3.81 13.11
CA TYR A 37 -13.50 3.09 14.22
C TYR A 37 -14.20 1.76 14.46
N GLN A 38 -13.42 0.75 14.82
CA GLN A 38 -13.89 -0.51 15.37
C GLN A 38 -13.03 -0.87 16.58
N GLY A 39 -13.63 -1.22 17.71
CA GLY A 39 -12.92 -1.57 18.94
C GLY A 39 -13.88 -2.01 20.03
N LEU A 40 -13.47 -1.92 21.29
CA LEU A 40 -14.26 -2.38 22.43
C LEU A 40 -15.64 -1.74 22.47
N GLU A 41 -15.75 -0.46 22.16
CA GLU A 41 -16.98 0.33 22.17
C GLU A 41 -17.95 -0.11 21.07
N THR A 42 -17.46 -0.71 20.00
CA THR A 42 -18.27 -1.25 18.89
C THR A 42 -18.48 -2.76 18.98
N GLY A 43 -18.04 -3.39 20.09
CA GLY A 43 -18.19 -4.82 20.32
C GLY A 43 -17.04 -5.71 19.82
N SER A 44 -16.02 -5.15 19.18
CA SER A 44 -14.81 -5.90 18.82
C SER A 44 -13.97 -6.18 20.06
N ARG A 45 -13.63 -7.46 20.31
CA ARG A 45 -12.89 -7.88 21.50
C ARG A 45 -11.44 -8.28 21.21
N GLU A 46 -11.13 -8.58 19.97
CA GLU A 46 -9.82 -9.10 19.56
C GLU A 46 -8.93 -8.04 18.93
N LYS A 47 -9.52 -7.06 18.26
CA LYS A 47 -8.79 -6.00 17.56
C LYS A 47 -9.42 -4.63 17.72
N VAL A 48 -8.59 -3.60 17.62
CA VAL A 48 -8.99 -2.22 17.40
C VAL A 48 -8.50 -1.76 16.03
N SER A 49 -9.35 -1.04 15.30
CA SER A 49 -9.01 -0.54 13.96
C SER A 49 -9.48 0.90 13.78
N TYR A 50 -8.61 1.73 13.20
CA TYR A 50 -8.89 3.10 12.79
C TYR A 50 -8.84 3.20 11.28
N VAL A 51 -9.88 3.75 10.66
CA VAL A 51 -9.91 4.00 9.21
C VAL A 51 -9.53 5.45 8.95
N MET A 52 -8.40 5.64 8.31
CA MET A 52 -7.84 6.93 7.96
C MET A 52 -8.09 7.22 6.48
N LYS A 53 -8.58 8.41 6.13
CA LYS A 53 -8.92 8.76 4.75
C LYS A 53 -8.37 10.12 4.35
N GLN A 54 -7.80 10.19 3.14
CA GLN A 54 -7.55 11.43 2.43
C GLN A 54 -7.93 11.24 0.95
N ASN A 55 -8.92 11.97 0.47
CA ASN A 55 -9.49 11.79 -0.87
C ASN A 55 -9.88 10.33 -1.16
N GLN A 56 -9.22 9.66 -2.11
CA GLN A 56 -9.49 8.26 -2.47
C GLN A 56 -8.65 7.26 -1.67
N VAL A 57 -7.64 7.72 -0.94
CA VAL A 57 -6.78 6.84 -0.14
C VAL A 57 -7.44 6.50 1.18
N ARG A 58 -7.49 5.21 1.51
CA ARG A 58 -7.89 4.69 2.81
C ARG A 58 -6.82 3.76 3.37
N PHE A 59 -6.45 3.98 4.61
CA PHE A 59 -5.67 3.06 5.43
C PHE A 59 -6.50 2.57 6.60
N VAL A 60 -6.41 1.27 6.87
CA VAL A 60 -6.97 0.67 8.07
C VAL A 60 -5.80 0.32 8.99
N LEU A 61 -5.73 0.94 10.14
CA LEU A 61 -4.66 0.74 11.12
C LEU A 61 -5.20 -0.14 12.23
N SER A 62 -4.73 -1.38 12.31
CA SER A 62 -5.28 -2.40 13.22
C SER A 62 -4.23 -2.89 14.21
N SER A 63 -4.62 -3.00 15.48
CA SER A 63 -3.82 -3.59 16.56
C SER A 63 -4.58 -4.68 17.29
N PRO A 64 -3.91 -5.73 17.77
CA PRO A 64 -4.53 -6.73 18.64
C PRO A 64 -4.89 -6.14 20.01
N LEU A 65 -6.03 -6.55 20.57
CA LEU A 65 -6.46 -6.20 21.93
C LEU A 65 -6.14 -7.30 22.93
N VAL A 66 -5.85 -8.50 22.46
CA VAL A 66 -5.52 -9.67 23.27
C VAL A 66 -4.24 -10.32 22.78
N PRO A 67 -3.42 -10.92 23.67
CA PRO A 67 -2.19 -11.58 23.28
C PRO A 67 -2.47 -12.89 22.53
N GLY A 68 -1.47 -13.36 21.74
CA GLY A 68 -1.51 -14.68 21.10
C GLY A 68 -2.46 -14.77 19.90
N THR A 69 -2.89 -13.65 19.34
CA THR A 69 -3.68 -13.61 18.11
C THR A 69 -2.78 -13.77 16.88
N GLU A 70 -3.36 -14.18 15.75
CA GLU A 70 -2.64 -14.20 14.46
C GLU A 70 -2.05 -12.82 14.12
N MET A 71 -2.80 -11.74 14.37
CA MET A 71 -2.31 -10.37 14.21
C MET A 71 -1.10 -10.08 15.12
N GLY A 72 -1.13 -10.51 16.39
CA GLY A 72 0.00 -10.35 17.31
C GLY A 72 1.24 -11.09 16.80
N HIS A 73 1.09 -12.34 16.38
CA HIS A 73 2.20 -13.12 15.81
C HIS A 73 2.74 -12.52 14.51
N HIS A 74 1.88 -11.94 13.68
CA HIS A 74 2.32 -11.24 12.48
C HIS A 74 3.20 -10.03 12.84
N ILE A 75 2.77 -9.22 13.81
CA ILE A 75 3.54 -8.06 14.28
C ILE A 75 4.84 -8.48 14.97
N ASP A 76 4.82 -9.55 15.76
CA ASP A 76 6.01 -10.09 16.41
C ASP A 76 7.06 -10.54 15.38
N LYS A 77 6.63 -11.07 14.23
CA LYS A 77 7.50 -11.55 13.15
C LYS A 77 7.98 -10.41 12.25
N HIS A 78 7.08 -9.55 11.81
CA HIS A 78 7.32 -8.61 10.72
C HIS A 78 7.51 -7.16 11.18
N GLY A 79 7.15 -6.85 12.42
CA GLY A 79 6.95 -5.46 12.86
C GLY A 79 5.65 -4.86 12.32
N ASP A 80 5.54 -3.54 12.39
CA ASP A 80 4.42 -2.80 11.81
C ASP A 80 4.53 -2.84 10.28
N GLY A 81 3.47 -3.21 9.57
CA GLY A 81 3.52 -3.34 8.12
C GLY A 81 2.16 -3.60 7.47
N VAL A 82 2.14 -3.66 6.14
CA VAL A 82 0.94 -3.92 5.36
C VAL A 82 0.61 -5.41 5.39
N LYS A 83 -0.55 -5.75 5.95
CA LYS A 83 -1.10 -7.13 5.95
C LYS A 83 -1.93 -7.40 4.71
N ASP A 84 -2.77 -6.44 4.32
CA ASP A 84 -3.74 -6.64 3.24
C ASP A 84 -3.75 -5.45 2.27
N VAL A 85 -3.82 -5.77 0.98
CA VAL A 85 -4.10 -4.81 -0.09
C VAL A 85 -5.45 -5.16 -0.68
N SER A 86 -6.48 -4.41 -0.29
CA SER A 86 -7.86 -4.65 -0.67
C SER A 86 -8.23 -3.98 -1.99
N PHE A 87 -9.02 -4.67 -2.79
CA PHE A 87 -9.53 -4.21 -4.08
C PHE A 87 -11.04 -3.98 -4.05
N ALA A 88 -11.49 -2.82 -4.54
CA ALA A 88 -12.89 -2.57 -4.83
C ALA A 88 -13.30 -3.33 -6.09
N VAL A 89 -14.24 -4.26 -5.94
CA VAL A 89 -14.74 -5.09 -7.04
C VAL A 89 -16.24 -4.89 -7.24
N ASP A 90 -16.73 -5.23 -8.44
CA ASP A 90 -18.18 -5.22 -8.73
C ASP A 90 -18.88 -6.49 -8.24
N HIS A 91 -18.18 -7.64 -8.20
CA HIS A 91 -18.72 -8.95 -7.78
C HIS A 91 -17.67 -9.75 -7.01
N THR A 92 -17.76 -9.74 -5.68
CA THR A 92 -16.82 -10.44 -4.79
C THR A 92 -16.89 -11.96 -4.91
N GLU A 93 -18.07 -12.54 -5.03
CA GLU A 93 -18.24 -13.99 -5.18
C GLU A 93 -17.56 -14.50 -6.47
N ASN A 94 -17.73 -13.78 -7.57
CA ASN A 94 -17.10 -14.12 -8.85
C ASN A 94 -15.58 -13.96 -8.77
N ALA A 95 -15.10 -12.86 -8.15
CA ALA A 95 -13.68 -12.60 -7.98
C ALA A 95 -13.00 -13.72 -7.18
N TRP A 96 -13.58 -14.09 -6.04
CA TRP A 96 -13.07 -15.17 -5.21
C TRP A 96 -13.12 -16.51 -5.92
N LYS A 97 -14.25 -16.86 -6.54
CA LYS A 97 -14.43 -18.12 -7.25
C LYS A 97 -13.43 -18.28 -8.38
N GLU A 98 -13.33 -17.32 -9.28
CA GLU A 98 -12.41 -17.41 -10.42
C GLU A 98 -10.95 -17.44 -9.99
N THR A 99 -10.56 -16.66 -8.99
CA THR A 99 -9.18 -16.66 -8.51
C THR A 99 -8.83 -17.97 -7.82
N THR A 100 -9.71 -18.56 -7.04
CA THR A 100 -9.48 -19.85 -6.38
C THR A 100 -9.51 -21.02 -7.37
N GLU A 101 -10.40 -21.02 -8.37
CA GLU A 101 -10.41 -22.00 -9.46
C GLU A 101 -9.11 -21.97 -10.29
N ARG A 102 -8.45 -20.80 -10.40
CA ARG A 102 -7.14 -20.65 -11.04
C ARG A 102 -5.96 -21.00 -10.12
N GLY A 103 -6.22 -21.28 -8.85
CA GLY A 103 -5.26 -21.80 -7.88
C GLY A 103 -4.83 -20.85 -6.78
N ALA A 104 -5.53 -19.73 -6.54
CA ALA A 104 -5.31 -18.92 -5.35
C ALA A 104 -5.76 -19.68 -4.09
N GLU A 105 -5.00 -19.58 -3.02
CA GLU A 105 -5.37 -20.12 -1.72
C GLU A 105 -6.36 -19.19 -1.01
N SER A 106 -7.54 -19.72 -0.65
CA SER A 106 -8.57 -18.97 0.08
C SER A 106 -8.16 -18.79 1.55
N VAL A 107 -8.24 -17.56 2.04
CA VAL A 107 -8.16 -17.22 3.47
C VAL A 107 -9.57 -17.11 4.05
N SER A 108 -10.46 -16.44 3.32
CA SER A 108 -11.87 -16.32 3.69
C SER A 108 -12.74 -16.39 2.44
N GLU A 109 -13.70 -17.30 2.47
CA GLU A 109 -14.76 -17.37 1.46
C GLU A 109 -15.61 -16.10 1.47
N PRO A 110 -16.40 -15.83 0.39
CA PRO A 110 -17.30 -14.70 0.35
C PRO A 110 -18.25 -14.67 1.55
N LYS A 111 -18.21 -13.57 2.28
CA LYS A 111 -19.01 -13.34 3.46
C LYS A 111 -19.84 -12.07 3.32
N LEU A 112 -21.15 -12.22 3.42
CA LEU A 112 -22.05 -11.09 3.59
C LEU A 112 -21.88 -10.52 5.00
N ILE A 113 -21.63 -9.24 5.09
CA ILE A 113 -21.63 -8.45 6.33
C ILE A 113 -22.65 -7.33 6.20
N GLU A 114 -23.42 -7.06 7.26
CA GLU A 114 -24.55 -6.12 7.21
C GLU A 114 -24.71 -5.34 8.51
N ASP A 115 -25.28 -4.16 8.41
CA ASP A 115 -25.79 -3.34 9.51
C ASP A 115 -26.98 -2.50 9.03
N GLU A 116 -27.47 -1.56 9.85
CA GLU A 116 -28.61 -0.69 9.49
C GLU A 116 -28.37 0.22 8.27
N LYS A 117 -27.13 0.32 7.78
CA LYS A 117 -26.75 1.13 6.60
C LYS A 117 -26.63 0.33 5.32
N GLY A 118 -26.88 -0.97 5.39
CA GLY A 118 -26.86 -1.87 4.24
C GLY A 118 -25.88 -3.02 4.39
N GLU A 119 -25.45 -3.55 3.25
CA GLU A 119 -24.64 -4.76 3.17
C GLU A 119 -23.37 -4.58 2.33
N ALA A 120 -22.35 -5.33 2.65
CA ALA A 120 -21.13 -5.49 1.87
C ALA A 120 -20.73 -6.97 1.80
N ILE A 121 -20.07 -7.38 0.73
CA ILE A 121 -19.52 -8.73 0.58
C ILE A 121 -18.01 -8.62 0.54
N VAL A 122 -17.32 -9.44 1.33
CA VAL A 122 -15.86 -9.49 1.40
C VAL A 122 -15.36 -10.93 1.27
N ALA A 123 -14.24 -11.12 0.60
CA ALA A 123 -13.54 -12.40 0.50
C ALA A 123 -12.03 -12.16 0.41
N THR A 124 -11.22 -13.07 0.93
CA THR A 124 -9.78 -12.88 1.03
C THR A 124 -9.02 -14.09 0.50
N ILE A 125 -7.97 -13.82 -0.28
CA ILE A 125 -7.02 -14.82 -0.79
C ILE A 125 -5.61 -14.47 -0.32
N LYS A 126 -4.74 -15.50 -0.24
CA LYS A 126 -3.31 -15.31 -0.06
C LYS A 126 -2.66 -14.80 -1.35
N THR A 127 -1.58 -14.06 -1.21
CA THR A 127 -0.69 -13.73 -2.32
C THR A 127 0.73 -14.20 -2.01
N TYR A 128 1.68 -13.35 -1.72
CA TYR A 128 3.05 -13.74 -1.39
C TYR A 128 3.37 -13.43 0.08
N GLY A 129 4.28 -14.20 0.65
CA GLY A 129 4.63 -14.10 2.07
C GLY A 129 3.38 -14.26 2.95
N ASP A 130 3.23 -13.37 3.91
CA ASP A 130 2.06 -13.31 4.77
C ASP A 130 1.06 -12.20 4.36
N THR A 131 1.22 -11.66 3.13
CA THR A 131 0.33 -10.64 2.55
C THR A 131 -0.93 -11.28 1.95
N THR A 132 -2.03 -10.55 2.01
CA THR A 132 -3.33 -10.98 1.46
C THR A 132 -3.93 -9.94 0.51
N HIS A 133 -4.88 -10.40 -0.32
CA HIS A 133 -5.77 -9.54 -1.08
C HIS A 133 -7.21 -9.80 -0.68
N THR A 134 -7.92 -8.74 -0.30
CA THR A 134 -9.34 -8.77 0.01
C THR A 134 -10.15 -8.12 -1.11
N PHE A 135 -11.12 -8.84 -1.64
CA PHE A 135 -12.14 -8.30 -2.53
C PHE A 135 -13.25 -7.67 -1.72
N VAL A 136 -13.62 -6.44 -2.07
CA VAL A 136 -14.62 -5.67 -1.34
C VAL A 136 -15.70 -5.18 -2.30
N GLU A 137 -16.91 -5.68 -2.12
CA GLU A 137 -18.12 -5.23 -2.80
C GLU A 137 -19.01 -4.52 -1.79
N ARG A 138 -19.27 -3.22 -2.02
CA ARG A 138 -20.07 -2.38 -1.12
C ARG A 138 -21.11 -1.54 -1.86
N ASN A 139 -21.60 -2.06 -2.99
CA ASN A 139 -22.54 -1.34 -3.84
C ASN A 139 -23.85 -0.96 -3.10
N ASN A 140 -24.26 -1.78 -2.13
CA ASN A 140 -25.49 -1.62 -1.34
C ASN A 140 -25.22 -1.06 0.07
N TYR A 141 -24.00 -0.59 0.35
CA TYR A 141 -23.64 -0.07 1.67
C TYR A 141 -23.50 1.47 1.66
N LYS A 142 -24.23 2.13 2.56
CA LYS A 142 -24.26 3.59 2.71
C LYS A 142 -23.51 4.09 3.95
N GLY A 143 -22.88 3.18 4.69
CA GLY A 143 -22.08 3.53 5.86
C GLY A 143 -20.73 4.14 5.48
N VAL A 144 -19.97 4.53 6.51
CA VAL A 144 -18.74 5.28 6.37
C VAL A 144 -17.58 4.45 5.79
N PHE A 145 -17.56 3.13 6.05
CA PHE A 145 -16.51 2.23 5.58
C PHE A 145 -17.03 0.81 5.30
N LEU A 146 -17.21 -0.01 6.31
CA LEU A 146 -17.80 -1.36 6.24
C LEU A 146 -18.72 -1.58 7.43
N PRO A 147 -19.68 -2.52 7.35
CA PRO A 147 -20.48 -2.94 8.50
C PRO A 147 -19.63 -3.31 9.72
N GLY A 148 -20.07 -2.91 10.91
CA GLY A 148 -19.36 -3.09 12.16
C GLY A 148 -18.37 -1.96 12.52
N TYR A 149 -18.16 -1.00 11.61
CA TYR A 149 -17.43 0.23 11.90
C TYR A 149 -18.38 1.38 12.22
N GLN A 150 -18.07 2.13 13.27
CA GLN A 150 -18.80 3.35 13.62
C GLN A 150 -18.11 4.59 13.07
N VAL A 151 -18.87 5.62 12.77
CA VAL A 151 -18.33 6.94 12.41
C VAL A 151 -17.47 7.45 13.55
N MET A 152 -16.27 7.91 13.23
CA MET A 152 -15.41 8.58 14.17
C MET A 152 -15.61 10.09 14.06
N ASP A 153 -16.36 10.65 15.01
CA ASP A 153 -16.50 12.10 15.14
C ASP A 153 -15.29 12.63 15.94
N VAL A 154 -14.50 13.48 15.31
CA VAL A 154 -13.31 14.08 15.93
C VAL A 154 -13.41 15.59 15.84
N ASP A 155 -13.20 16.26 16.97
CA ASP A 155 -13.25 17.72 17.08
C ASP A 155 -12.22 18.44 16.19
N MET A 156 -11.12 17.76 15.85
CA MET A 156 -10.07 18.31 14.97
C MET A 156 -10.14 17.72 13.57
N VAL A 157 -10.42 18.57 12.60
CA VAL A 157 -10.29 18.22 11.19
C VAL A 157 -8.80 18.13 10.82
N ALA A 158 -8.41 17.05 10.18
CA ALA A 158 -7.05 16.92 9.62
C ALA A 158 -6.83 17.99 8.55
N ASP A 159 -5.58 18.48 8.44
CA ASP A 159 -5.17 19.42 7.40
C ASP A 159 -4.55 18.63 6.21
N PRO A 160 -5.31 18.40 5.13
CA PRO A 160 -4.85 17.55 4.04
C PRO A 160 -3.58 18.08 3.38
N VAL A 161 -2.66 17.17 3.08
CA VAL A 161 -1.37 17.54 2.45
C VAL A 161 -1.40 17.50 0.91
N GLY A 162 -2.53 17.08 0.31
CA GLY A 162 -2.71 17.07 -1.15
C GLY A 162 -2.63 15.67 -1.79
N ILE A 163 -2.59 14.60 -1.02
CA ILE A 163 -2.66 13.20 -1.48
C ILE A 163 -4.02 12.95 -2.13
N VAL A 164 -4.05 12.24 -3.26
CA VAL A 164 -5.26 12.03 -4.06
C VAL A 164 -5.69 10.56 -4.10
N HIS A 165 -4.84 9.65 -4.60
CA HIS A 165 -5.11 8.22 -4.71
C HIS A 165 -3.83 7.40 -4.53
N ILE A 166 -3.97 6.11 -4.30
CA ILE A 166 -2.85 5.15 -4.35
C ILE A 166 -2.51 4.94 -5.83
N ASP A 167 -1.28 5.24 -6.21
CA ASP A 167 -0.78 5.03 -7.57
C ASP A 167 -0.35 3.58 -7.77
N HIS A 168 0.50 3.09 -6.86
CA HIS A 168 0.94 1.70 -6.87
C HIS A 168 1.32 1.21 -5.46
N VAL A 169 1.41 -0.13 -5.33
CA VAL A 169 1.81 -0.81 -4.10
C VAL A 169 2.91 -1.81 -4.43
N VAL A 170 4.07 -1.68 -3.79
CA VAL A 170 5.28 -2.44 -4.14
C VAL A 170 5.49 -3.61 -3.21
N GLY A 171 5.62 -4.81 -3.79
CA GLY A 171 5.98 -6.03 -3.08
C GLY A 171 7.44 -6.42 -3.31
N ASN A 172 8.20 -6.57 -2.21
CA ASN A 172 9.55 -7.09 -2.27
C ASN A 172 9.57 -8.60 -2.06
N GLN A 173 10.41 -9.26 -2.84
CA GLN A 173 10.56 -10.70 -2.86
C GLN A 173 12.00 -11.09 -2.53
N PRO A 174 12.23 -12.27 -1.95
CA PRO A 174 13.57 -12.89 -1.93
C PRO A 174 14.10 -13.10 -3.35
N ASP A 175 15.41 -13.25 -3.48
CA ASP A 175 16.05 -13.52 -4.77
C ASP A 175 15.45 -14.77 -5.45
N GLY A 176 15.15 -14.64 -6.74
CA GLY A 176 14.51 -15.67 -7.55
C GLY A 176 13.01 -15.86 -7.34
N ALA A 177 12.36 -15.08 -6.44
CA ALA A 177 10.93 -15.21 -6.15
C ALA A 177 10.04 -14.20 -6.91
N MET A 178 10.60 -13.21 -7.58
CA MET A 178 9.83 -12.22 -8.35
C MET A 178 9.03 -12.87 -9.48
N GLN A 179 9.68 -13.72 -10.29
CA GLN A 179 9.02 -14.35 -11.43
C GLN A 179 7.82 -15.21 -11.04
N PRO A 180 7.90 -16.12 -10.05
CA PRO A 180 6.74 -16.87 -9.56
C PRO A 180 5.57 -15.98 -9.10
N VAL A 181 5.85 -14.82 -8.49
CA VAL A 181 4.82 -13.88 -8.07
C VAL A 181 4.18 -13.17 -9.28
N CYS A 182 4.97 -12.78 -10.29
CA CYS A 182 4.42 -12.24 -11.53
C CYS A 182 3.52 -13.27 -12.25
N ASP A 183 3.96 -14.51 -12.33
CA ASP A 183 3.18 -15.62 -12.93
C ASP A 183 1.88 -15.87 -12.14
N PHE A 184 1.90 -15.70 -10.81
CA PHE A 184 0.70 -15.72 -9.98
C PHE A 184 -0.29 -14.63 -10.41
N TYR A 185 0.13 -13.37 -10.55
CA TYR A 185 -0.77 -12.28 -10.97
C TYR A 185 -1.30 -12.48 -12.40
N GLU A 186 -0.47 -12.96 -13.32
CA GLU A 186 -0.90 -13.30 -14.69
C GLU A 186 -1.96 -14.41 -14.68
N LYS A 187 -1.68 -15.51 -13.97
CA LYS A 187 -2.55 -16.68 -13.93
C LYS A 187 -3.83 -16.43 -13.16
N ILE A 188 -3.73 -15.88 -11.95
CA ILE A 188 -4.85 -15.76 -11.02
C ILE A 188 -5.78 -14.60 -11.41
N PHE A 189 -5.23 -13.45 -11.73
CA PHE A 189 -6.00 -12.25 -12.03
C PHE A 189 -6.15 -11.96 -13.52
N GLY A 190 -5.33 -12.58 -14.37
CA GLY A 190 -5.24 -12.23 -15.79
C GLY A 190 -4.57 -10.87 -16.03
N TRP A 191 -3.74 -10.42 -15.08
CA TRP A 191 -3.00 -9.17 -15.23
C TRP A 191 -1.89 -9.32 -16.25
N HIS A 192 -1.40 -8.18 -16.75
CA HIS A 192 -0.30 -8.12 -17.71
C HIS A 192 0.92 -7.41 -17.09
N ARG A 193 2.07 -7.68 -17.68
CA ARG A 193 3.31 -6.95 -17.38
C ARG A 193 3.23 -5.58 -18.04
N PHE A 194 3.06 -4.56 -17.23
CA PHE A 194 2.95 -3.18 -17.69
C PHE A 194 4.31 -2.60 -18.08
N TRP A 195 5.32 -2.90 -17.26
CA TRP A 195 6.68 -2.42 -17.45
C TRP A 195 7.66 -3.31 -16.69
N SER A 196 8.90 -3.44 -17.20
CA SER A 196 9.96 -4.17 -16.53
C SER A 196 11.27 -3.38 -16.57
N VAL A 197 12.04 -3.49 -15.50
CA VAL A 197 13.38 -2.94 -15.37
C VAL A 197 14.31 -4.09 -15.00
N ASP A 198 15.36 -4.27 -15.77
CA ASP A 198 16.42 -5.19 -15.41
C ASP A 198 17.52 -4.49 -14.61
N ASP A 199 18.48 -5.27 -14.11
CA ASP A 199 19.62 -4.81 -13.33
C ASP A 199 20.56 -3.83 -14.08
N LYS A 200 20.40 -3.69 -15.41
CA LYS A 200 21.17 -2.74 -16.21
C LYS A 200 20.53 -1.36 -16.26
N ASP A 201 19.21 -1.28 -16.06
CA ASP A 201 18.46 -0.04 -16.20
C ASP A 201 18.35 0.72 -14.86
N VAL A 202 18.30 0.01 -13.71
CA VAL A 202 18.26 0.60 -12.37
C VAL A 202 19.39 0.05 -11.51
N SER A 203 20.61 0.41 -11.87
CA SER A 203 21.77 0.20 -11.01
C SER A 203 22.33 1.54 -10.57
N THR A 204 22.62 1.67 -9.27
CA THR A 204 23.67 2.59 -8.84
C THR A 204 25.00 1.83 -8.93
N ASP A 205 26.15 2.52 -8.90
CA ASP A 205 27.46 1.86 -8.84
C ASP A 205 27.60 0.85 -7.68
N TYR A 206 26.61 0.79 -6.78
CA TYR A 206 26.66 0.04 -5.53
C TYR A 206 25.53 -0.94 -5.31
N THR A 207 24.30 -0.65 -5.79
CA THR A 207 23.12 -1.49 -5.54
C THR A 207 22.28 -1.64 -6.79
N SER A 208 21.75 -2.83 -7.02
CA SER A 208 20.88 -3.17 -8.14
C SER A 208 19.59 -3.81 -7.66
N LEU A 209 18.53 -3.69 -8.44
CA LEU A 209 17.27 -4.39 -8.25
C LEU A 209 16.71 -4.82 -9.60
N ARG A 210 15.89 -5.88 -9.58
CA ARG A 210 15.04 -6.27 -10.70
C ARG A 210 13.60 -5.96 -10.33
N SER A 211 12.83 -5.43 -11.26
CA SER A 211 11.44 -5.05 -11.03
C SER A 211 10.57 -5.36 -12.24
N ILE A 212 9.40 -5.92 -12.00
CA ILE A 212 8.34 -6.11 -12.99
C ILE A 212 7.07 -5.49 -12.42
N VAL A 213 6.46 -4.58 -13.16
CA VAL A 213 5.20 -3.96 -12.77
C VAL A 213 4.05 -4.77 -13.35
N MET A 214 3.24 -5.37 -12.47
CA MET A 214 1.99 -6.02 -12.83
C MET A 214 0.85 -5.02 -12.82
N ALA A 215 0.01 -5.03 -13.84
CA ALA A 215 -1.14 -4.14 -13.92
C ALA A 215 -2.42 -4.89 -14.32
N ASN A 216 -3.56 -4.41 -13.81
CA ASN A 216 -4.86 -4.92 -14.21
C ASN A 216 -5.29 -4.37 -15.59
N GLU A 217 -6.39 -4.86 -16.16
CA GLU A 217 -6.85 -4.53 -17.50
C GLU A 217 -6.96 -3.02 -17.79
N ASN A 218 -7.39 -2.22 -16.81
CA ASN A 218 -7.58 -0.77 -16.95
C ASN A 218 -6.40 0.05 -16.40
N GLU A 219 -5.32 -0.60 -15.98
CA GLU A 219 -4.08 -0.02 -15.44
C GLU A 219 -4.25 0.91 -14.22
N LYS A 220 -5.40 0.83 -13.55
CA LYS A 220 -5.65 1.56 -12.29
C LYS A 220 -4.99 0.90 -11.09
N ILE A 221 -4.73 -0.39 -11.17
CA ILE A 221 -3.98 -1.13 -10.17
C ILE A 221 -2.62 -1.44 -10.77
N LYS A 222 -1.58 -1.00 -10.10
CA LYS A 222 -0.19 -1.30 -10.43
C LYS A 222 0.50 -1.86 -9.20
N MET A 223 1.14 -2.99 -9.36
CA MET A 223 1.90 -3.64 -8.32
C MET A 223 3.30 -4.00 -8.85
N PRO A 224 4.28 -3.12 -8.63
CA PRO A 224 5.69 -3.48 -8.86
C PRO A 224 6.10 -4.61 -7.92
N ILE A 225 6.71 -5.63 -8.50
CA ILE A 225 7.28 -6.77 -7.78
C ILE A 225 8.78 -6.69 -7.95
N ASN A 226 9.48 -6.53 -6.84
CA ASN A 226 10.93 -6.35 -6.82
C ASN A 226 11.63 -7.56 -6.23
N GLU A 227 12.82 -7.86 -6.73
CA GLU A 227 13.77 -8.75 -6.07
C GLU A 227 15.18 -8.13 -6.08
N PRO A 228 16.06 -8.52 -5.13
CA PRO A 228 17.42 -8.03 -5.12
C PRO A 228 18.18 -8.48 -6.38
N ALA A 229 19.13 -7.67 -6.80
CA ALA A 229 20.13 -8.04 -7.81
C ALA A 229 21.52 -7.87 -7.23
N ASP A 230 22.51 -8.54 -7.84
CA ASP A 230 23.91 -8.45 -7.43
C ASP A 230 24.42 -7.01 -7.53
N GLY A 231 25.09 -6.56 -6.49
CA GLY A 231 25.68 -5.22 -6.40
C GLY A 231 26.89 -5.23 -5.47
N LEU A 232 27.66 -4.14 -5.45
CA LEU A 232 28.80 -3.97 -4.54
C LEU A 232 28.40 -3.85 -3.07
N LYS A 233 27.13 -3.50 -2.81
CA LYS A 233 26.53 -3.43 -1.47
C LYS A 233 25.22 -4.17 -1.46
N LYS A 234 24.79 -4.59 -0.26
CA LYS A 234 23.46 -5.16 -0.04
C LYS A 234 22.39 -4.19 -0.55
N SER A 235 21.46 -4.69 -1.35
CA SER A 235 20.35 -3.89 -1.86
C SER A 235 19.32 -3.59 -0.77
N GLN A 236 18.60 -2.48 -0.87
CA GLN A 236 17.50 -2.14 0.03
C GLN A 236 16.37 -3.21 0.00
N ILE A 237 16.21 -3.90 -1.13
CA ILE A 237 15.24 -5.00 -1.24
C ILE A 237 15.65 -6.16 -0.33
N GLN A 238 16.95 -6.53 -0.35
CA GLN A 238 17.46 -7.59 0.51
C GLN A 238 17.40 -7.20 2.00
N GLU A 239 17.71 -5.93 2.32
CA GLU A 239 17.58 -5.42 3.70
C GLU A 239 16.13 -5.52 4.19
N PHE A 240 15.16 -5.14 3.34
CA PHE A 240 13.74 -5.28 3.67
C PHE A 240 13.36 -6.74 3.91
N VAL A 241 13.70 -7.65 2.98
CA VAL A 241 13.34 -9.08 3.09
C VAL A 241 13.91 -9.72 4.36
N GLU A 242 15.12 -9.32 4.75
CA GLU A 242 15.74 -9.80 6.00
C GLU A 242 15.05 -9.22 7.24
N PHE A 243 14.78 -7.90 7.25
CA PHE A 243 14.12 -7.24 8.37
C PHE A 243 12.69 -7.73 8.55
N TYR A 244 11.96 -7.88 7.44
CA TYR A 244 10.55 -8.31 7.43
C TYR A 244 10.40 -9.84 7.59
N GLU A 245 11.52 -10.58 7.62
CA GLU A 245 11.54 -12.05 7.66
C GLU A 245 10.74 -12.69 6.52
N GLY A 246 10.87 -12.16 5.31
CA GLY A 246 10.24 -12.71 4.11
C GLY A 246 9.76 -11.66 3.10
N ALA A 247 8.93 -12.14 2.18
CA ALA A 247 8.28 -11.29 1.20
C ALA A 247 7.18 -10.44 1.83
N GLY A 248 7.01 -9.20 1.36
CA GLY A 248 5.97 -8.31 1.87
C GLY A 248 5.87 -7.00 1.10
N ILE A 249 4.98 -6.13 1.53
CA ILE A 249 4.80 -4.78 0.95
C ILE A 249 5.85 -3.84 1.53
N GLN A 250 6.73 -3.33 0.66
CA GLN A 250 7.77 -2.39 1.06
C GLN A 250 7.24 -0.97 1.15
N HIS A 251 6.47 -0.53 0.14
CA HIS A 251 5.93 0.83 0.14
C HIS A 251 4.63 0.97 -0.64
N ILE A 252 3.93 2.05 -0.33
CA ILE A 252 2.72 2.49 -1.01
C ILE A 252 2.98 3.86 -1.61
N ALA A 253 2.97 3.95 -2.94
CA ALA A 253 3.11 5.22 -3.63
C ALA A 253 1.75 5.91 -3.75
N MET A 254 1.72 7.18 -3.41
CA MET A 254 0.51 7.99 -3.45
C MET A 254 0.71 9.17 -4.39
N SER A 255 -0.26 9.41 -5.27
CA SER A 255 -0.22 10.57 -6.16
C SER A 255 -0.62 11.85 -5.44
N SER A 256 -0.06 12.96 -5.87
CA SER A 256 -0.38 14.31 -5.42
C SER A 256 -0.64 15.22 -6.63
N ARG A 257 -1.51 16.22 -6.47
CA ARG A 257 -1.73 17.24 -7.53
C ARG A 257 -0.58 18.24 -7.64
N ASP A 258 0.15 18.45 -6.56
CA ASP A 258 1.25 19.39 -6.46
C ASP A 258 2.26 18.81 -5.46
N ILE A 259 3.24 18.10 -5.97
CA ILE A 259 4.22 17.38 -5.15
C ILE A 259 5.06 18.35 -4.30
N ILE A 260 5.38 19.53 -4.82
CA ILE A 260 6.18 20.53 -4.11
C ILE A 260 5.44 21.01 -2.87
N LYS A 261 4.16 21.37 -3.01
CA LYS A 261 3.33 21.78 -1.87
C LYS A 261 3.13 20.64 -0.88
N THR A 262 2.86 19.44 -1.41
CA THR A 262 2.66 18.25 -0.56
C THR A 262 3.90 17.96 0.28
N VAL A 263 5.10 17.92 -0.32
CA VAL A 263 6.33 17.65 0.42
C VAL A 263 6.66 18.77 1.42
N LYS A 264 6.50 20.04 1.05
CA LYS A 264 6.67 21.18 1.98
C LYS A 264 5.74 21.05 3.19
N LYS A 265 4.48 20.68 2.96
CA LYS A 265 3.49 20.48 4.01
C LYS A 265 3.84 19.29 4.90
N LEU A 266 4.20 18.15 4.33
CA LEU A 266 4.63 16.98 5.08
C LEU A 266 5.84 17.29 5.98
N LYS A 267 6.86 17.98 5.44
CA LYS A 267 8.02 18.42 6.23
C LYS A 267 7.62 19.38 7.36
N SER A 268 6.73 20.35 7.09
CA SER A 268 6.25 21.25 8.13
C SER A 268 5.46 20.55 9.23
N ASN A 269 4.88 19.39 8.91
CA ASN A 269 4.19 18.53 9.86
C ASN A 269 5.15 17.55 10.60
N GLY A 270 6.46 17.61 10.33
CA GLY A 270 7.47 16.78 10.98
C GLY A 270 7.74 15.43 10.30
N VAL A 271 7.28 15.23 9.05
CA VAL A 271 7.64 14.01 8.29
C VAL A 271 9.08 14.11 7.83
N GLU A 272 9.88 13.10 8.16
CA GLU A 272 11.25 12.95 7.68
C GLU A 272 11.27 12.25 6.32
N PHE A 273 12.18 12.69 5.44
CA PHE A 273 12.40 12.12 4.12
C PHE A 273 13.84 11.63 4.01
N LEU A 274 14.04 10.58 3.23
CA LEU A 274 15.40 10.12 2.92
C LEU A 274 16.14 11.19 2.09
N PRO A 275 17.37 11.55 2.47
CA PRO A 275 18.15 12.55 1.76
C PRO A 275 18.59 12.04 0.38
N THR A 276 18.38 12.86 -0.65
CA THR A 276 18.91 12.60 -1.99
C THR A 276 20.24 13.31 -2.17
N PRO A 277 21.33 12.61 -2.56
CA PRO A 277 22.64 13.22 -2.75
C PRO A 277 22.62 14.31 -3.83
N GLN A 278 23.43 15.36 -3.69
CA GLN A 278 23.55 16.42 -4.68
C GLN A 278 23.93 15.88 -6.07
N SER A 279 24.76 14.85 -6.14
CA SER A 279 25.15 14.20 -7.41
C SER A 279 23.97 13.67 -8.21
N TYR A 280 22.82 13.37 -7.58
CA TYR A 280 21.60 12.98 -8.29
C TYR A 280 21.06 14.15 -9.13
N TYR A 281 21.03 15.36 -8.57
CA TYR A 281 20.55 16.57 -9.25
C TYR A 281 21.54 17.05 -10.32
N ASP A 282 22.83 16.91 -10.09
CA ASP A 282 23.88 17.29 -11.02
C ASP A 282 23.78 16.50 -12.34
N THR A 283 23.26 15.28 -12.28
CA THR A 283 23.08 14.41 -13.46
C THR A 283 21.66 14.35 -13.99
N LEU A 284 20.70 15.00 -13.31
CA LEU A 284 19.27 14.84 -13.58
C LEU A 284 18.90 15.19 -15.03
N ILE A 285 19.30 16.37 -15.53
CA ILE A 285 19.02 16.82 -16.90
C ILE A 285 19.58 15.85 -17.94
N ALA A 286 20.79 15.33 -17.72
CA ALA A 286 21.40 14.37 -18.64
C ALA A 286 20.65 13.03 -18.70
N ARG A 287 19.93 12.66 -17.62
CA ARG A 287 19.21 11.39 -17.51
C ARG A 287 17.78 11.45 -17.99
N VAL A 288 17.06 12.54 -17.69
CA VAL A 288 15.60 12.63 -17.95
C VAL A 288 15.25 13.66 -19.02
N GLY A 289 16.22 14.46 -19.51
CA GLY A 289 16.01 15.54 -20.45
C GLY A 289 15.55 16.84 -19.77
N GLU A 290 15.18 17.83 -20.58
CA GLU A 290 14.63 19.09 -20.07
C GLU A 290 13.22 18.89 -19.54
N PHE A 291 12.90 19.51 -18.40
CA PHE A 291 11.58 19.53 -17.77
C PHE A 291 11.23 20.95 -17.31
N GLU A 292 9.96 21.23 -17.11
CA GLU A 292 9.45 22.58 -16.84
C GLU A 292 9.76 23.09 -15.43
N GLU A 293 10.03 22.18 -14.47
CA GLU A 293 10.27 22.52 -13.07
C GLU A 293 11.66 23.12 -12.86
N ASP A 294 11.75 24.15 -12.02
CA ASP A 294 13.04 24.73 -11.61
C ASP A 294 13.81 23.77 -10.73
N ILE A 295 14.97 23.31 -11.21
CA ILE A 295 15.89 22.42 -10.48
C ILE A 295 16.27 22.98 -9.11
N ASN A 296 16.42 24.31 -8.97
CA ASN A 296 16.74 24.92 -7.69
C ASN A 296 15.60 24.78 -6.68
N ILE A 297 14.35 24.83 -7.13
CA ILE A 297 13.17 24.57 -6.30
C ILE A 297 13.10 23.09 -5.89
N LEU A 298 13.54 22.20 -6.79
CA LEU A 298 13.60 20.75 -6.53
C LEU A 298 14.80 20.37 -5.67
N SER A 299 15.90 21.11 -5.74
CA SER A 299 17.13 20.89 -4.94
C SER A 299 17.14 21.61 -3.59
N GLU A 300 16.34 22.64 -3.34
CA GLU A 300 16.08 23.23 -2.02
C GLU A 300 15.34 22.25 -1.11
N PRO A 301 15.00 22.54 0.16
CA PRO A 301 14.48 21.56 1.15
C PRO A 301 13.29 20.69 0.74
N VAL A 302 12.80 20.80 -0.49
CA VAL A 302 11.90 19.82 -1.14
C VAL A 302 12.68 18.60 -1.66
N SER A 303 13.98 18.70 -1.75
CA SER A 303 14.93 17.88 -2.50
C SER A 303 15.27 16.52 -1.90
N TYR A 304 14.40 15.90 -1.17
CA TYR A 304 14.67 14.57 -0.62
C TYR A 304 13.63 13.53 -1.06
N THR A 305 12.95 13.80 -2.15
CA THR A 305 12.04 12.84 -2.78
C THR A 305 12.54 12.50 -4.16
N HIS A 306 12.53 11.23 -4.49
CA HIS A 306 12.76 10.75 -5.85
C HIS A 306 11.74 11.38 -6.80
N LEU A 307 12.20 12.17 -7.80
CA LEU A 307 11.31 12.80 -8.80
C LEU A 307 10.61 11.80 -9.70
N THR A 308 11.09 10.58 -9.80
CA THR A 308 10.49 9.54 -10.63
C THR A 308 9.36 8.77 -9.96
N LEU A 309 9.30 8.76 -8.62
CA LEU A 309 8.21 8.16 -7.85
C LEU A 309 8.22 8.79 -6.45
N PRO A 310 7.19 9.53 -6.03
CA PRO A 310 7.08 10.01 -4.67
C PRO A 310 6.89 8.80 -3.75
N THR A 311 7.98 8.21 -3.32
CA THR A 311 7.98 7.10 -2.39
C THR A 311 7.95 7.68 -0.99
N ILE A 312 6.81 7.65 -0.34
CA ILE A 312 6.71 7.79 1.11
C ILE A 312 7.04 6.40 1.65
N LEU A 313 8.26 6.22 2.13
CA LEU A 313 8.61 5.05 2.95
C LEU A 313 7.82 5.18 4.26
N LEU A 314 6.75 4.43 4.36
CA LEU A 314 6.09 4.13 5.62
C LEU A 314 6.72 2.82 6.13
N VAL A 315 7.72 2.93 6.97
CA VAL A 315 8.18 1.84 7.84
C VAL A 315 7.32 1.83 9.08
#